data_2524ded49635e7133f670e69dc88765f
#
_entry.id   2524ded49635e7133f670e69dc88765f
#
_cell.length_a   1.000
_cell.length_b   1.000
_cell.length_c   1.000
_cell.angle_alpha   90.00
_cell.angle_beta   90.00
_cell.angle_gamma   90.00
#
_symmetry.space_group_name_H-M   'P 1'
#
loop_
_entity.id
_entity.type
_entity.pdbx_description
1 polymer ?
#
loop_
_entity_poly.entity_id
_entity_poly.type
_entity_poly.pdbx_seq_one_letter_code
_entity_poly.pdbx_strand_id
1 'polypeptide(L)'
;MREEDCIDLLRRAGCSAGVIAHCRAVRDLALTYASDPLIDRGLVEAGALLHDIGRGVTHDIRHAEVGGEICRSFGLDEEVIAIVERHIGAGLTADECSLLNLLPRDCMPRTAEEKIVAHADNLVKGTRVITLDERLLHAIALPERQRRRIYRLGVEVELFR
;
A
#
# COMPACT_ATOMS: atom_id res chain seq x y z
N MET A 1 13.54 -4.76 9.10
CA MET A 1 12.65 -4.69 10.31
C MET A 1 11.96 -6.03 10.45
N ARG A 2 11.84 -6.62 11.65
CA ARG A 2 11.15 -7.91 11.85
C ARG A 2 9.64 -7.69 11.85
N GLU A 3 8.87 -8.73 11.52
CA GLU A 3 7.40 -8.67 11.56
C GLU A 3 6.87 -8.21 12.93
N GLU A 4 7.44 -8.74 14.01
CA GLU A 4 7.02 -8.40 15.38
C GLU A 4 7.16 -6.90 15.67
N ASP A 5 8.22 -6.27 15.19
CA ASP A 5 8.46 -4.83 15.34
C ASP A 5 7.38 -4.03 14.58
N CYS A 6 7.03 -4.44 13.36
CA CYS A 6 5.96 -3.80 12.57
C CYS A 6 4.58 -3.94 13.26
N ILE A 7 4.28 -5.12 13.77
CA ILE A 7 3.01 -5.37 14.47
C ILE A 7 2.91 -4.53 15.75
N ASP A 8 4.01 -4.36 16.48
CA ASP A 8 4.04 -3.49 17.64
C ASP A 8 3.76 -2.01 17.27
N LEU A 9 4.35 -1.53 16.17
CA LEU A 9 4.08 -0.18 15.66
C LEU A 9 2.60 -0.01 15.27
N LEU A 10 1.99 -0.99 14.58
CA LEU A 10 0.57 -0.97 14.25
C LEU A 10 -0.31 -0.88 15.50
N ARG A 11 0.00 -1.65 16.53
CA ARG A 11 -0.73 -1.61 17.82
C ARG A 11 -0.58 -0.25 18.51
N ARG A 12 0.62 0.29 18.55
CA ARG A 12 0.91 1.61 19.12
C ARG A 12 0.21 2.74 18.36
N ALA A 13 0.03 2.59 17.05
CA ALA A 13 -0.74 3.51 16.23
C ALA A 13 -2.27 3.36 16.41
N GLY A 14 -2.75 2.36 17.15
CA GLY A 14 -4.17 2.12 17.40
C GLY A 14 -4.87 1.25 16.35
N CYS A 15 -4.13 0.53 15.52
CA CYS A 15 -4.71 -0.35 14.51
C CYS A 15 -5.45 -1.53 15.15
N SER A 16 -6.65 -1.82 14.64
CA SER A 16 -7.46 -2.97 15.06
C SER A 16 -6.83 -4.30 14.62
N ALA A 17 -7.27 -5.39 15.26
CA ALA A 17 -6.88 -6.74 14.85
C ALA A 17 -7.23 -7.03 13.37
N GLY A 18 -8.34 -6.47 12.87
CA GLY A 18 -8.74 -6.61 11.47
C GLY A 18 -7.78 -5.93 10.50
N VAL A 19 -7.31 -4.72 10.83
CA VAL A 19 -6.28 -4.01 10.04
C VAL A 19 -4.97 -4.79 10.04
N ILE A 20 -4.54 -5.29 11.20
CA ILE A 20 -3.31 -6.08 11.33
C ILE A 20 -3.40 -7.37 10.48
N ALA A 21 -4.56 -8.05 10.52
CA ALA A 21 -4.78 -9.25 9.71
C ALA A 21 -4.74 -8.95 8.20
N HIS A 22 -5.32 -7.82 7.78
CA HIS A 22 -5.23 -7.35 6.40
C HIS A 22 -3.78 -7.09 5.97
N CYS A 23 -3.02 -6.34 6.77
CA CYS A 23 -1.62 -6.05 6.49
C CYS A 23 -0.77 -7.32 6.35
N ARG A 24 -1.03 -8.34 7.17
CA ARG A 24 -0.37 -9.65 7.03
C ARG A 24 -0.73 -10.35 5.72
N ALA A 25 -2.00 -10.35 5.34
CA ALA A 25 -2.42 -10.94 4.07
C ALA A 25 -1.80 -10.21 2.87
N VAL A 26 -1.72 -8.87 2.91
CA VAL A 26 -1.04 -8.07 1.89
C VAL A 26 0.45 -8.42 1.83
N ARG A 27 1.12 -8.53 2.98
CA ARG A 27 2.53 -8.93 3.05
C ARG A 27 2.77 -10.31 2.42
N ASP A 28 1.94 -11.28 2.78
CA ASP A 28 2.08 -12.66 2.27
C ASP A 28 1.96 -12.70 0.75
N LEU A 29 1.02 -11.96 0.18
CA LEU A 29 0.86 -11.83 -1.27
C LEU A 29 2.02 -11.04 -1.90
N ALA A 30 2.40 -9.90 -1.33
CA ALA A 30 3.49 -9.05 -1.84
C ALA A 30 4.81 -9.81 -1.97
N LEU A 31 5.13 -10.65 -0.99
CA LEU A 31 6.35 -11.46 -1.00
C LEU A 31 6.38 -12.51 -2.13
N THR A 32 5.23 -12.87 -2.71
CA THR A 32 5.20 -13.75 -3.89
C THR A 32 5.68 -13.04 -5.17
N TYR A 33 5.60 -11.72 -5.21
CA TYR A 33 6.10 -10.89 -6.33
C TYR A 33 7.55 -10.45 -6.15
N ALA A 34 8.13 -10.56 -4.97
CA ALA A 34 9.49 -10.14 -4.66
C ALA A 34 10.50 -11.28 -4.87
N SER A 35 10.52 -11.88 -6.07
CA SER A 35 11.41 -13.00 -6.41
C SER A 35 12.70 -12.56 -7.09
N ASP A 36 12.70 -11.39 -7.75
CA ASP A 36 13.89 -10.81 -8.36
C ASP A 36 14.91 -10.41 -7.28
N PRO A 37 16.19 -10.84 -7.41
CA PRO A 37 17.24 -10.48 -6.44
C PRO A 37 17.54 -8.97 -6.34
N LEU A 38 17.10 -8.17 -7.30
CA LEU A 38 17.25 -6.70 -7.28
C LEU A 38 16.20 -6.00 -6.40
N ILE A 39 15.15 -6.72 -5.99
CA ILE A 39 14.09 -6.19 -5.12
C ILE A 39 14.48 -6.36 -3.66
N ASP A 40 14.41 -5.27 -2.89
CA ASP A 40 14.59 -5.35 -1.44
C ASP A 40 13.36 -6.01 -0.78
N ARG A 41 13.47 -7.33 -0.61
CA ARG A 41 12.43 -8.15 0.02
C ARG A 41 12.09 -7.71 1.44
N GLY A 42 13.07 -7.21 2.19
CA GLY A 42 12.87 -6.69 3.55
C GLY A 42 12.06 -5.40 3.56
N LEU A 43 12.29 -4.53 2.58
CA LEU A 43 11.52 -3.30 2.37
C LEU A 43 10.08 -3.62 1.94
N VAL A 44 9.88 -4.58 1.02
CA VAL A 44 8.53 -5.05 0.64
C VAL A 44 7.78 -5.59 1.85
N GLU A 45 8.42 -6.41 2.68
CA GLU A 45 7.81 -6.97 3.89
C GLU A 45 7.39 -5.89 4.88
N ALA A 46 8.30 -4.98 5.23
CA ALA A 46 8.03 -3.88 6.16
C ALA A 46 6.96 -2.92 5.62
N GLY A 47 7.07 -2.54 4.34
CA GLY A 47 6.11 -1.66 3.69
C GLY A 47 4.71 -2.27 3.63
N ALA A 48 4.59 -3.55 3.27
CA ALA A 48 3.31 -4.25 3.23
C ALA A 48 2.67 -4.39 4.62
N LEU A 49 3.46 -4.64 5.66
CA LEU A 49 2.94 -4.69 7.03
C LEU A 49 2.48 -3.32 7.54
N LEU A 50 3.10 -2.23 7.09
CA LEU A 50 2.85 -0.89 7.61
C LEU A 50 1.98 -0.01 6.71
N HIS A 51 1.65 -0.43 5.47
CA HIS A 51 0.97 0.43 4.49
C HIS A 51 -0.30 1.08 5.04
N ASP A 52 -1.06 0.37 5.85
CA ASP A 52 -2.34 0.80 6.43
C ASP A 52 -2.23 1.33 7.87
N ILE A 53 -1.03 1.67 8.37
CA ILE A 53 -0.82 2.12 9.76
C ILE A 53 -1.66 3.35 10.13
N GLY A 54 -1.97 4.21 9.17
CA GLY A 54 -2.82 5.38 9.38
C GLY A 54 -4.27 5.05 9.72
N ARG A 55 -4.72 3.80 9.48
CA ARG A 55 -6.06 3.35 9.87
C ARG A 55 -6.24 3.20 11.38
N GLY A 56 -5.19 3.29 12.14
CA GLY A 56 -5.29 3.47 13.59
C GLY A 56 -5.89 4.81 14.01
N VAL A 57 -5.87 5.81 13.11
CA VAL A 57 -6.38 7.18 13.35
C VAL A 57 -7.60 7.49 12.48
N THR A 58 -7.59 7.12 11.20
CA THR A 58 -8.69 7.40 10.26
C THR A 58 -8.90 6.26 9.28
N HIS A 59 -10.16 6.02 8.90
CA HIS A 59 -10.52 5.03 7.89
C HIS A 59 -10.83 5.64 6.52
N ASP A 60 -10.78 6.97 6.38
CA ASP A 60 -10.94 7.65 5.11
C ASP A 60 -9.68 7.60 4.24
N ILE A 61 -9.73 8.20 3.05
CA ILE A 61 -8.61 8.19 2.09
C ILE A 61 -7.34 8.86 2.62
N ARG A 62 -7.42 9.69 3.67
CA ARG A 62 -6.26 10.32 4.29
C ARG A 62 -5.39 9.37 5.09
N HIS A 63 -5.80 8.11 5.28
CA HIS A 63 -5.01 7.15 6.05
C HIS A 63 -3.57 6.96 5.50
N ALA A 64 -3.34 7.17 4.21
CA ALA A 64 -2.00 7.11 3.64
C ALA A 64 -1.14 8.31 4.08
N GLU A 65 -1.68 9.54 4.07
CA GLU A 65 -0.97 10.74 4.56
C GLU A 65 -0.69 10.64 6.06
N VAL A 66 -1.72 10.33 6.84
CA VAL A 66 -1.63 10.14 8.30
C VAL A 66 -0.65 9.01 8.62
N GLY A 67 -0.67 7.93 7.84
CA GLY A 67 0.28 6.83 7.97
C GLY A 67 1.73 7.27 7.78
N GLY A 68 2.00 8.10 6.77
CA GLY A 68 3.32 8.69 6.55
C GLY A 68 3.79 9.55 7.74
N GLU A 69 2.89 10.37 8.30
CA GLU A 69 3.19 11.18 9.49
C GLU A 69 3.51 10.31 10.72
N ILE A 70 2.72 9.26 10.94
CA ILE A 70 2.98 8.28 12.02
C ILE A 70 4.33 7.61 11.84
N CYS A 71 4.65 7.13 10.62
CA CYS A 71 5.93 6.50 10.33
C CYS A 71 7.11 7.45 10.59
N ARG A 72 7.01 8.73 10.19
CA ARG A 72 8.01 9.76 10.51
C ARG A 72 8.17 9.95 12.01
N SER A 73 7.07 10.01 12.76
CA SER A 73 7.11 10.17 14.22
C SER A 73 7.78 8.98 14.93
N PHE A 74 7.73 7.81 14.33
CA PHE A 74 8.43 6.60 14.80
C PHE A 74 9.87 6.50 14.30
N GLY A 75 10.33 7.43 13.46
CA GLY A 75 11.70 7.46 12.93
C GLY A 75 11.98 6.39 11.89
N LEU A 76 10.98 5.99 11.11
CA LEU A 76 11.14 5.01 10.04
C LEU A 76 11.82 5.61 8.81
N ASP A 77 12.46 4.75 8.01
CA ASP A 77 13.16 5.13 6.79
C ASP A 77 12.20 5.70 5.73
N GLU A 78 12.65 6.68 4.95
CA GLU A 78 11.85 7.35 3.92
C GLU A 78 11.33 6.38 2.84
N GLU A 79 12.02 5.27 2.59
CA GLU A 79 11.58 4.23 1.65
C GLU A 79 10.32 3.51 2.15
N VAL A 80 10.22 3.20 3.44
CA VAL A 80 9.00 2.66 4.05
C VAL A 80 7.88 3.70 4.01
N ILE A 81 8.19 4.96 4.34
CA ILE A 81 7.23 6.06 4.31
C ILE A 81 6.66 6.25 2.91
N ALA A 82 7.52 6.19 1.88
CA ALA A 82 7.08 6.30 0.48
C ALA A 82 6.09 5.19 0.09
N ILE A 83 6.31 3.96 0.53
CA ILE A 83 5.34 2.86 0.32
C ILE A 83 4.00 3.19 0.98
N VAL A 84 4.01 3.63 2.24
CA VAL A 84 2.79 3.98 2.99
C VAL A 84 2.03 5.12 2.31
N GLU A 85 2.70 6.16 1.85
CA GLU A 85 2.05 7.33 1.23
C GLU A 85 1.55 7.07 -0.20
N ARG A 86 2.08 6.06 -0.90
CA ARG A 86 1.83 5.81 -2.34
C ARG A 86 1.05 4.54 -2.63
N HIS A 87 0.51 3.85 -1.62
CA HIS A 87 -0.15 2.57 -1.83
C HIS A 87 -1.60 2.67 -2.35
N ILE A 88 -2.25 3.84 -2.28
CA ILE A 88 -3.68 3.98 -2.66
C ILE A 88 -3.89 3.62 -4.14
N GLY A 89 -4.60 2.55 -4.40
CA GLY A 89 -4.88 2.07 -5.76
C GLY A 89 -3.60 1.79 -6.54
N ALA A 90 -3.39 2.50 -7.64
CA ALA A 90 -2.13 2.52 -8.39
C ALA A 90 -1.44 3.90 -8.30
N GLY A 91 -1.65 4.59 -7.20
CA GLY A 91 -1.16 5.93 -6.94
C GLY A 91 -2.16 7.02 -7.32
N LEU A 92 -1.90 8.21 -6.77
CA LEU A 92 -2.66 9.43 -7.03
C LEU A 92 -1.71 10.52 -7.54
N THR A 93 -2.11 11.23 -8.59
CA THR A 93 -1.40 12.43 -9.04
C THR A 93 -1.66 13.60 -8.07
N ALA A 94 -0.83 14.65 -8.14
CA ALA A 94 -1.03 15.85 -7.33
C ALA A 94 -2.42 16.49 -7.53
N ASP A 95 -2.92 16.51 -8.78
CA ASP A 95 -4.25 17.02 -9.10
C ASP A 95 -5.37 16.15 -8.51
N GLU A 96 -5.22 14.83 -8.58
CA GLU A 96 -6.16 13.88 -7.96
C GLU A 96 -6.16 14.02 -6.44
N CYS A 97 -5.00 14.19 -5.82
CA CYS A 97 -4.89 14.49 -4.39
C CYS A 97 -5.68 15.76 -4.03
N SER A 98 -5.50 16.85 -4.80
CA SER A 98 -6.23 18.10 -4.58
C SER A 98 -7.75 17.91 -4.68
N LEU A 99 -8.23 17.15 -5.68
CA LEU A 99 -9.66 16.86 -5.85
C LEU A 99 -10.22 16.02 -4.69
N LEU A 100 -9.40 15.26 -4.00
CA LEU A 100 -9.78 14.44 -2.86
C LEU A 100 -9.54 15.14 -1.51
N ASN A 101 -9.19 16.43 -1.51
CA ASN A 101 -8.82 17.22 -0.33
C ASN A 101 -7.61 16.64 0.44
N LEU A 102 -6.69 16.01 -0.28
CA LEU A 102 -5.39 15.57 0.21
C LEU A 102 -4.33 16.63 -0.09
N LEU A 103 -3.16 16.52 0.54
CA LEU A 103 -2.03 17.38 0.19
C LEU A 103 -1.67 17.23 -1.30
N PRO A 104 -1.52 18.35 -2.06
CA PRO A 104 -1.32 18.33 -3.51
C PRO A 104 0.10 17.90 -3.89
N ARG A 105 0.41 16.64 -3.73
CA ARG A 105 1.71 16.05 -4.08
C ARG A 105 1.53 14.76 -4.87
N ASP A 106 2.55 14.42 -5.64
CA ASP A 106 2.57 13.19 -6.42
C ASP A 106 2.76 11.97 -5.50
N CYS A 107 1.73 11.14 -5.43
CA CYS A 107 1.70 9.88 -4.68
C CYS A 107 1.66 8.66 -5.62
N MET A 108 2.35 8.74 -6.75
CA MET A 108 2.50 7.61 -7.67
C MET A 108 3.61 6.67 -7.19
N PRO A 109 3.41 5.34 -7.16
CA PRO A 109 4.47 4.38 -6.83
C PRO A 109 5.57 4.43 -7.90
N ARG A 110 6.83 4.47 -7.47
CA ARG A 110 8.00 4.68 -8.33
C ARG A 110 8.92 3.46 -8.38
N THR A 111 9.26 2.92 -7.21
CA THR A 111 10.15 1.76 -7.12
C THR A 111 9.39 0.44 -7.31
N ALA A 112 10.12 -0.64 -7.53
CA ALA A 112 9.52 -1.97 -7.63
C ALA A 112 8.80 -2.36 -6.33
N GLU A 113 9.39 -2.06 -5.19
CA GLU A 113 8.85 -2.34 -3.86
C GLU A 113 7.54 -1.58 -3.62
N GLU A 114 7.49 -0.28 -3.93
CA GLU A 114 6.27 0.54 -3.85
C GLU A 114 5.15 -0.05 -4.73
N LYS A 115 5.48 -0.44 -5.98
CA LYS A 115 4.54 -1.02 -6.95
C LYS A 115 4.02 -2.37 -6.49
N ILE A 116 4.89 -3.22 -5.96
CA ILE A 116 4.52 -4.54 -5.43
C ILE A 116 3.52 -4.39 -4.28
N VAL A 117 3.78 -3.52 -3.32
CA VAL A 117 2.89 -3.34 -2.15
C VAL A 117 1.55 -2.76 -2.60
N ALA A 118 1.53 -1.72 -3.43
CA ALA A 118 0.29 -1.14 -3.95
C ALA A 118 -0.54 -2.17 -4.74
N HIS A 119 0.10 -3.00 -5.56
CA HIS A 119 -0.58 -4.06 -6.30
C HIS A 119 -1.12 -5.17 -5.37
N ALA A 120 -0.33 -5.62 -4.42
CA ALA A 120 -0.76 -6.64 -3.46
C ALA A 120 -1.97 -6.15 -2.64
N ASP A 121 -1.97 -4.90 -2.17
CA ASP A 121 -3.11 -4.30 -1.48
C ASP A 121 -4.36 -4.27 -2.37
N ASN A 122 -4.23 -3.92 -3.65
CA ASN A 122 -5.33 -3.99 -4.62
C ASN A 122 -5.95 -5.38 -4.73
N LEU A 123 -5.19 -6.44 -4.52
CA LEU A 123 -5.64 -7.83 -4.65
C LEU A 123 -6.02 -8.50 -3.32
N VAL A 124 -6.07 -7.76 -2.22
CA VAL A 124 -6.51 -8.29 -0.92
C VAL A 124 -7.74 -7.53 -0.44
N LYS A 125 -8.87 -8.23 -0.29
CA LYS A 125 -10.11 -7.70 0.28
C LYS A 125 -10.35 -8.32 1.66
N GLY A 126 -10.21 -7.51 2.71
CA GLY A 126 -10.12 -8.04 4.07
C GLY A 126 -8.85 -8.87 4.22
N THR A 127 -8.98 -10.19 4.30
CA THR A 127 -7.86 -11.14 4.31
C THR A 127 -7.89 -12.09 3.11
N ARG A 128 -8.85 -11.92 2.19
CA ARG A 128 -9.03 -12.79 1.02
C ARG A 128 -8.32 -12.19 -0.19
N VAL A 129 -7.52 -13.00 -0.87
CA VAL A 129 -6.94 -12.66 -2.17
C VAL A 129 -8.03 -12.72 -3.24
N ILE A 130 -8.11 -11.67 -4.06
CA ILE A 130 -9.01 -11.55 -5.21
C ILE A 130 -8.20 -11.47 -6.51
N THR A 131 -8.86 -11.67 -7.65
CA THR A 131 -8.24 -11.49 -8.97
C THR A 131 -8.18 -10.02 -9.37
N LEU A 132 -7.32 -9.69 -10.33
CA LEU A 132 -7.28 -8.34 -10.91
C LEU A 132 -8.62 -7.97 -11.55
N ASP A 133 -9.31 -8.92 -12.20
CA ASP A 133 -10.63 -8.70 -12.78
C ASP A 133 -11.66 -8.34 -11.71
N GLU A 134 -11.69 -9.08 -10.58
CA GLU A 134 -12.54 -8.74 -9.43
C GLU A 134 -12.21 -7.33 -8.89
N ARG A 135 -10.91 -6.99 -8.78
CA ARG A 135 -10.49 -5.66 -8.33
C ARG A 135 -11.01 -4.56 -9.27
N LEU A 136 -10.92 -4.76 -10.58
CA LEU A 136 -11.39 -3.78 -11.57
C LEU A 136 -12.92 -3.64 -11.54
N LEU A 137 -13.66 -4.72 -11.31
CA LEU A 137 -15.11 -4.66 -11.09
C LEU A 137 -15.47 -3.84 -9.85
N HIS A 138 -14.73 -4.00 -8.74
CA HIS A 138 -14.92 -3.19 -7.53
C HIS A 138 -14.51 -1.72 -7.73
N ALA A 139 -13.67 -1.43 -8.71
CA ALA A 139 -13.19 -0.10 -9.04
C ALA A 139 -14.06 0.63 -10.09
N ILE A 140 -15.23 0.08 -10.45
CA ILE A 140 -16.04 0.62 -11.58
C ILE A 140 -16.47 2.08 -11.35
N ALA A 141 -16.62 2.50 -10.10
CA ALA A 141 -16.94 3.88 -9.72
C ALA A 141 -15.74 4.84 -9.78
N LEU A 142 -14.51 4.32 -9.88
CA LEU A 142 -13.32 5.16 -10.02
C LEU A 142 -13.24 5.74 -11.45
N PRO A 143 -12.59 6.91 -11.62
CA PRO A 143 -12.29 7.45 -12.94
C PRO A 143 -11.54 6.42 -13.80
N GLU A 144 -11.85 6.38 -15.11
CA GLU A 144 -11.23 5.43 -16.05
C GLU A 144 -9.71 5.47 -16.01
N ARG A 145 -9.14 6.68 -15.87
CA ARG A 145 -7.67 6.86 -15.74
C ARG A 145 -7.08 6.07 -14.58
N GLN A 146 -7.74 6.09 -13.43
CA GLN A 146 -7.30 5.35 -12.25
C GLN A 146 -7.45 3.83 -12.44
N ARG A 147 -8.55 3.37 -13.05
CA ARG A 147 -8.74 1.96 -13.37
C ARG A 147 -7.68 1.43 -14.34
N ARG A 148 -7.33 2.21 -15.36
CA ARG A 148 -6.25 1.86 -16.30
C ARG A 148 -4.90 1.76 -15.60
N ARG A 149 -4.61 2.64 -14.65
CA ARG A 149 -3.37 2.54 -13.85
C ARG A 149 -3.33 1.28 -13.00
N ILE A 150 -4.45 0.91 -12.35
CA ILE A 150 -4.55 -0.34 -11.58
C ILE A 150 -4.25 -1.54 -12.47
N TYR A 151 -4.82 -1.60 -13.66
CA TYR A 151 -4.54 -2.68 -14.63
C TYR A 151 -3.06 -2.71 -15.04
N ARG A 152 -2.51 -1.56 -15.45
CA ARG A 152 -1.11 -1.45 -15.88
C ARG A 152 -0.14 -1.84 -14.76
N LEU A 153 -0.41 -1.40 -13.55
CA LEU A 153 0.37 -1.77 -12.37
C LEU A 153 0.39 -3.29 -12.18
N GLY A 154 -0.77 -3.94 -12.30
CA GLY A 154 -0.87 -5.40 -12.19
C GLY A 154 -0.04 -6.13 -13.25
N VAL A 155 -0.14 -5.70 -14.51
CA VAL A 155 0.66 -6.27 -15.61
C VAL A 155 2.16 -6.08 -15.37
N GLU A 156 2.58 -4.91 -14.90
CA GLU A 156 3.99 -4.62 -14.61
C GLU A 156 4.52 -5.48 -13.46
N VAL A 157 3.78 -5.59 -12.36
CA VAL A 157 4.21 -6.34 -11.17
C VAL A 157 4.31 -7.85 -11.46
N GLU A 158 3.47 -8.39 -12.32
CA GLU A 158 3.60 -9.80 -12.75
C GLU A 158 4.97 -10.12 -13.40
N LEU A 159 5.67 -9.12 -13.94
CA LEU A 159 7.02 -9.30 -14.47
C LEU A 159 8.11 -9.49 -13.40
N PHE A 160 7.78 -9.24 -12.13
CA PHE A 160 8.72 -9.38 -11.00
C PHE A 160 8.70 -10.77 -10.36
N ARG A 161 7.82 -11.65 -10.78
CA ARG A 161 7.72 -13.04 -10.30
C ARG A 161 8.86 -13.94 -10.75
#